data_f8535c514d0a7fc9a59d5f2be97f944a
#
_entry.id   f8535c514d0a7fc9a59d5f2be97f944a
#
_cell.length_a   1.000
_cell.length_b   1.000
_cell.length_c   1.000
_cell.angle_alpha   90.00
_cell.angle_beta   90.00
_cell.angle_gamma   90.00
#
_symmetry.space_group_name_H-M   'P 1'
#
loop_
_entity.id
_entity.type
_entity.pdbx_description
1 polymer ?
#
loop_
_entity_poly.entity_id
_entity_poly.type
_entity_poly.pdbx_seq_one_letter_code
_entity_poly.pdbx_strand_id
1 'polypeptide(L)'
;MAETVERTGLARGLNKGHKTTARVNKPRPSRQKGKLSNRTKFVRSLVKEVVGLAPYERRVIELLRNGKDKRARKFAKKKLGTFNRAKVKIEELQRVITESRRAGH
;
A
#
# COMPACT_ATOMS: atom_id res chain seq x y z
N MET A 1 -14.13 5.48 24.34
CA MET A 1 -14.22 4.42 25.37
C MET A 1 -13.32 3.26 25.01
N ALA A 2 -12.56 2.80 25.96
CA ALA A 2 -11.72 1.63 25.76
C ALA A 2 -12.61 0.38 25.72
N GLU A 3 -12.47 -0.41 24.66
CA GLU A 3 -13.15 -1.70 24.58
C GLU A 3 -12.54 -2.65 25.60
N THR A 4 -13.38 -3.22 26.45
CA THR A 4 -12.93 -4.23 27.40
C THR A 4 -12.92 -5.59 26.69
N VAL A 5 -11.73 -6.17 26.53
CA VAL A 5 -11.57 -7.50 25.97
C VAL A 5 -11.47 -8.50 27.11
N GLU A 6 -12.43 -9.42 27.16
CA GLU A 6 -12.46 -10.47 28.16
C GLU A 6 -11.60 -11.66 27.68
N ARG A 7 -10.63 -12.05 28.50
CA ARG A 7 -9.79 -13.22 28.20
C ARG A 7 -10.37 -14.45 28.86
N THR A 8 -10.55 -15.52 28.10
CA THR A 8 -10.82 -16.83 28.64
C THR A 8 -9.55 -17.41 29.25
N GLY A 9 -9.57 -17.77 30.49
CA GLY A 9 -8.39 -18.32 31.17
C GLY A 9 -8.16 -19.80 30.80
N LEU A 10 -7.63 -20.05 29.62
CA LEU A 10 -7.43 -21.36 28.99
C LEU A 10 -6.63 -22.38 29.83
N ALA A 11 -7.25 -23.05 30.79
CA ALA A 11 -6.61 -24.18 31.47
C ALA A 11 -6.75 -25.45 30.66
N ARG A 12 -7.97 -25.78 30.18
CA ARG A 12 -8.25 -26.92 29.32
C ARG A 12 -9.55 -26.66 28.55
N GLY A 13 -9.54 -26.93 27.27
CA GLY A 13 -10.75 -26.78 26.42
C GLY A 13 -11.19 -25.35 26.24
N LEU A 14 -12.34 -25.18 25.60
CA LEU A 14 -12.94 -23.86 25.33
C LEU A 14 -13.61 -23.30 26.59
N ASN A 15 -13.27 -22.06 26.92
CA ASN A 15 -13.87 -21.31 28.04
C ASN A 15 -13.67 -21.92 29.43
N LYS A 16 -12.59 -22.72 29.60
CA LYS A 16 -12.19 -23.24 30.91
C LYS A 16 -11.20 -22.28 31.57
N GLY A 17 -11.17 -22.28 32.89
CA GLY A 17 -10.29 -21.42 33.68
C GLY A 17 -10.97 -20.12 34.11
N HIS A 18 -10.24 -19.32 34.90
CA HIS A 18 -10.76 -18.06 35.44
C HIS A 18 -10.72 -16.97 34.36
N LYS A 19 -11.89 -16.37 34.14
CA LYS A 19 -12.00 -15.26 33.17
C LYS A 19 -11.33 -14.01 33.75
N THR A 20 -10.45 -13.41 32.97
CA THR A 20 -9.74 -12.20 33.36
C THR A 20 -10.00 -11.09 32.33
N THR A 21 -9.94 -9.85 32.77
CA THR A 21 -10.06 -8.69 31.89
C THR A 21 -8.69 -8.31 31.36
N ALA A 22 -8.55 -8.29 30.04
CA ALA A 22 -7.28 -7.88 29.42
C ALA A 22 -7.08 -6.38 29.58
N ARG A 23 -5.87 -5.99 29.98
CA ARG A 23 -5.50 -4.58 30.01
C ARG A 23 -5.37 -4.05 28.60
N VAL A 24 -6.08 -2.99 28.29
CA VAL A 24 -5.94 -2.30 27.00
C VAL A 24 -4.75 -1.37 27.08
N ASN A 25 -3.67 -1.74 26.40
CA ASN A 25 -2.45 -0.92 26.36
C ASN A 25 -2.54 0.08 25.23
N LYS A 26 -2.20 1.34 25.52
CA LYS A 26 -2.07 2.35 24.48
C LYS A 26 -0.89 1.97 23.56
N PRO A 27 -1.07 1.97 22.24
CA PRO A 27 0.02 1.63 21.32
C PRO A 27 1.21 2.58 21.48
N ARG A 28 2.42 2.01 21.52
CA ARG A 28 3.64 2.82 21.60
C ARG A 28 3.89 3.52 20.26
N PRO A 29 4.38 4.77 20.29
CA PRO A 29 4.71 5.49 19.04
C PRO A 29 5.70 4.75 18.14
N SER A 30 6.60 3.94 18.72
CA SER A 30 7.56 3.15 17.94
C SER A 30 6.90 2.12 17.02
N ARG A 31 5.69 1.68 17.36
CA ARG A 31 4.94 0.73 16.53
C ARG A 31 4.25 1.40 15.35
N GLN A 32 4.22 2.73 15.32
CA GLN A 32 3.63 3.49 14.23
C GLN A 32 4.61 3.78 13.09
N LYS A 33 5.81 3.18 13.15
CA LYS A 33 6.79 3.32 12.06
C LYS A 33 6.18 2.85 10.74
N GLY A 34 6.31 3.67 9.72
CA GLY A 34 5.73 3.38 8.41
C GLY A 34 4.30 3.92 8.22
N LYS A 35 3.71 4.49 9.25
CA LYS A 35 2.39 5.11 9.11
C LYS A 35 2.49 6.37 8.25
N LEU A 36 1.67 6.42 7.20
CA LEU A 36 1.65 7.56 6.30
C LEU A 36 0.71 8.64 6.85
N SER A 37 1.28 9.77 7.29
CA SER A 37 0.49 10.90 7.76
C SER A 37 -0.09 11.68 6.58
N ASN A 38 -1.13 12.47 6.84
CA ASN A 38 -1.75 13.30 5.82
C ASN A 38 -0.77 14.32 5.22
N ARG A 39 0.09 14.89 6.06
CA ARG A 39 1.12 15.82 5.61
C ARG A 39 2.12 15.14 4.66
N THR A 40 2.64 13.99 5.04
CA THR A 40 3.60 13.23 4.23
C THR A 40 2.97 12.83 2.90
N LYS A 41 1.73 12.38 2.94
CA LYS A 41 0.97 12.00 1.74
C LYS A 41 0.81 13.19 0.79
N PHE A 42 0.47 14.35 1.32
CA PHE A 42 0.35 15.58 0.55
C PHE A 42 1.68 15.99 -0.09
N VAL A 43 2.76 16.00 0.71
CA VAL A 43 4.09 16.39 0.23
C VAL A 43 4.54 15.45 -0.89
N ARG A 44 4.35 14.15 -0.72
CA ARG A 44 4.72 13.16 -1.75
C ARG A 44 3.93 13.33 -3.04
N SER A 45 2.64 13.62 -2.93
CA SER A 45 1.81 13.86 -4.13
C SER A 45 2.23 15.12 -4.86
N LEU A 46 2.57 16.18 -4.13
CA LEU A 46 3.05 17.43 -4.71
C LEU A 46 4.39 17.25 -5.42
N VAL A 47 5.33 16.54 -4.79
CA VAL A 47 6.64 16.23 -5.39
C VAL A 47 6.45 15.42 -6.66
N LYS A 48 5.59 14.42 -6.64
CA LYS A 48 5.29 13.58 -7.79
C LYS A 48 4.72 14.41 -8.96
N GLU A 49 3.81 15.32 -8.66
CA GLU A 49 3.21 16.19 -9.67
C GLU A 49 4.24 17.11 -10.33
N VAL A 50 5.14 17.68 -9.54
CA VAL A 50 6.18 18.59 -10.05
C VAL A 50 7.25 17.84 -10.84
N VAL A 51 7.72 16.71 -10.32
CA VAL A 51 8.79 15.92 -10.95
C VAL A 51 8.29 15.15 -12.18
N GLY A 52 7.06 14.68 -12.14
CA GLY A 52 6.48 13.88 -13.22
C GLY A 52 6.91 12.43 -13.16
N LEU A 53 7.10 11.82 -14.32
CA LEU A 53 7.38 10.40 -14.44
C LEU A 53 8.89 10.14 -14.63
N ALA A 54 9.38 9.07 -14.01
CA ALA A 54 10.72 8.59 -14.23
C ALA A 54 10.84 7.95 -15.63
N PRO A 55 12.03 7.86 -16.20
CA PRO A 55 12.19 7.24 -17.53
C PRO A 55 11.63 5.82 -17.63
N TYR A 56 11.82 4.99 -16.60
CA TYR A 56 11.29 3.62 -16.62
C TYR A 56 9.76 3.62 -16.56
N GLU A 57 9.15 4.57 -15.86
CA GLU A 57 7.68 4.71 -15.78
C GLU A 57 7.09 5.08 -17.15
N ARG A 58 7.75 5.96 -17.88
CA ARG A 58 7.36 6.33 -19.24
C ARG A 58 7.40 5.12 -20.17
N ARG A 59 8.44 4.30 -20.05
CA ARG A 59 8.57 3.09 -20.86
C ARG A 59 7.47 2.08 -20.53
N VAL A 60 7.17 1.91 -19.25
CA VAL A 60 6.09 1.01 -18.81
C VAL A 60 4.73 1.49 -19.35
N ILE A 61 4.47 2.79 -19.28
CA ILE A 61 3.23 3.38 -19.82
C ILE A 61 3.11 3.12 -21.34
N GLU A 62 4.20 3.28 -22.07
CA GLU A 62 4.23 2.99 -23.49
C GLU A 62 3.86 1.54 -23.79
N LEU A 63 4.43 0.60 -23.02
CA LEU A 63 4.13 -0.82 -23.17
C LEU A 63 2.66 -1.13 -22.81
N LEU A 64 2.12 -0.49 -21.79
CA LEU A 64 0.73 -0.67 -21.38
C LEU A 64 -0.24 -0.13 -22.43
N ARG A 65 0.06 1.02 -23.03
CA ARG A 65 -0.76 1.60 -24.10
C ARG A 65 -0.79 0.70 -25.33
N ASN A 66 0.28 -0.01 -25.58
CA ASN A 66 0.38 -0.96 -26.71
C ASN A 66 -0.20 -2.34 -26.38
N GLY A 67 -0.82 -2.51 -25.20
CA GLY A 67 -1.43 -3.76 -24.78
C GLY A 67 -0.45 -4.87 -24.40
N LYS A 68 0.81 -4.52 -24.14
CA LYS A 68 1.85 -5.50 -23.77
C LYS A 68 2.02 -5.60 -22.27
N ASP A 69 0.98 -6.04 -21.58
CA ASP A 69 0.93 -6.06 -20.11
C ASP A 69 1.99 -6.97 -19.48
N LYS A 70 2.22 -8.15 -20.06
CA LYS A 70 3.23 -9.08 -19.55
C LYS A 70 4.64 -8.49 -19.65
N ARG A 71 4.95 -7.86 -20.76
CA ARG A 71 6.25 -7.23 -21.01
C ARG A 71 6.46 -6.05 -20.07
N ALA A 72 5.41 -5.27 -19.84
CA ALA A 72 5.43 -4.15 -18.91
C ALA A 72 5.75 -4.62 -17.49
N ARG A 73 5.11 -5.71 -17.04
CA ARG A 73 5.38 -6.29 -15.71
C ARG A 73 6.81 -6.80 -15.57
N LYS A 74 7.33 -7.47 -16.59
CA LYS A 74 8.71 -7.95 -16.58
C LYS A 74 9.70 -6.80 -16.51
N PHE A 75 9.46 -5.75 -17.27
CA PHE A 75 10.30 -4.56 -17.28
C PHE A 75 10.28 -3.85 -15.93
N ALA A 76 9.08 -3.65 -15.37
CA ALA A 76 8.93 -3.03 -14.05
C ALA A 76 9.60 -3.86 -12.96
N LYS A 77 9.44 -5.19 -13.00
CA LYS A 77 10.10 -6.10 -12.06
C LYS A 77 11.63 -5.95 -12.10
N LYS A 78 12.19 -5.84 -13.30
CA LYS A 78 13.63 -5.65 -13.48
C LYS A 78 14.11 -4.35 -12.84
N LYS A 79 13.33 -3.29 -12.93
CA LYS A 79 13.67 -1.98 -12.36
C LYS A 79 13.41 -1.89 -10.86
N LEU A 80 12.36 -2.52 -10.36
CA LEU A 80 11.92 -2.42 -8.96
C LEU A 80 12.42 -3.56 -8.08
N GLY A 81 12.82 -4.68 -8.66
CA GLY A 81 13.41 -5.81 -7.96
C GLY A 81 12.46 -6.93 -7.58
N THR A 82 11.20 -6.65 -7.27
CA THR A 82 10.22 -7.67 -6.87
C THR A 82 8.97 -7.63 -7.73
N PHE A 83 8.31 -8.79 -7.87
CA PHE A 83 7.07 -8.91 -8.62
C PHE A 83 5.94 -8.10 -7.98
N ASN A 84 5.83 -8.11 -6.65
CA ASN A 84 4.76 -7.38 -5.96
C ASN A 84 4.88 -5.87 -6.16
N ARG A 85 6.08 -5.32 -6.09
CA ARG A 85 6.32 -3.90 -6.37
C ARG A 85 5.99 -3.56 -7.82
N ALA A 86 6.34 -4.45 -8.75
CA ALA A 86 6.02 -4.28 -10.17
C ALA A 86 4.50 -4.26 -10.38
N LYS A 87 3.78 -5.18 -9.75
CA LYS A 87 2.31 -5.27 -9.85
C LYS A 87 1.64 -3.98 -9.34
N VAL A 88 2.07 -3.49 -8.18
CA VAL A 88 1.52 -2.24 -7.61
C VAL A 88 1.82 -1.06 -8.53
N LYS A 89 3.03 -0.99 -9.07
CA LYS A 89 3.42 0.08 -10.00
C LYS A 89 2.58 0.05 -11.29
N ILE A 90 2.34 -1.13 -11.83
CA ILE A 90 1.51 -1.30 -13.03
C ILE A 90 0.08 -0.79 -12.78
N GLU A 91 -0.51 -1.13 -11.64
CA GLU A 91 -1.85 -0.66 -11.27
C GLU A 91 -1.89 0.87 -11.15
N GLU A 92 -0.86 1.46 -10.53
CA GLU A 92 -0.73 2.91 -10.40
C GLU A 92 -0.66 3.59 -11.77
N LEU A 93 0.17 3.06 -12.67
CA LEU A 93 0.36 3.63 -14.00
C LEU A 93 -0.89 3.44 -14.89
N GLN A 94 -1.63 2.35 -14.70
CA GLN A 94 -2.93 2.16 -15.37
C GLN A 94 -3.92 3.25 -14.98
N ARG A 95 -3.96 3.62 -13.70
CA ARG A 95 -4.80 4.73 -13.23
C ARG A 95 -4.37 6.05 -13.85
N VAL A 96 -3.07 6.30 -13.96
CA VAL A 96 -2.52 7.50 -14.60
C VAL A 96 -2.98 7.58 -16.07
N ILE A 97 -2.90 6.47 -16.80
CA ILE A 97 -3.36 6.40 -18.19
C ILE A 97 -4.86 6.70 -18.30
N THR A 98 -5.66 6.09 -17.42
CA THR A 98 -7.12 6.28 -17.40
C THR A 98 -7.49 7.74 -17.12
N GLU A 99 -6.86 8.35 -16.13
CA GLU A 99 -7.08 9.75 -15.78
C GLU A 99 -6.65 10.70 -16.90
N SER A 100 -5.54 10.41 -17.55
CA SER A 100 -5.05 11.19 -18.70
C SER A 100 -6.07 11.16 -19.86
N ARG A 101 -6.66 10.01 -20.13
CA ARG A 101 -7.71 9.87 -21.16
C ARG A 101 -8.96 10.67 -20.81
N ARG A 102 -9.37 10.67 -19.52
CA ARG A 102 -10.51 11.46 -19.06
C ARG A 102 -10.26 12.95 -19.17
N ALA A 103 -9.05 13.39 -18.79
CA ALA A 103 -8.67 14.79 -18.84
C ALA A 103 -8.46 15.31 -20.27
N GLY A 104 -8.20 14.41 -21.22
CA GLY A 104 -7.96 14.76 -22.62
C GLY A 104 -9.22 15.02 -23.45
N HIS A 105 -10.40 14.98 -22.83
CA HIS A 105 -11.66 15.24 -23.51
C HIS A 105 -12.16 16.67 -23.27
#